data_281dc6b61793de521288aadb52bbb6a5
#
_entry.id   281dc6b61793de521288aadb52bbb6a5
#
_cell.length_a   1.000
_cell.length_b   1.000
_cell.length_c   1.000
_cell.angle_alpha   90.00
_cell.angle_beta   90.00
_cell.angle_gamma   90.00
#
_symmetry.space_group_name_H-M   'P 1'
#
loop_
_entity.id
_entity.type
_entity.pdbx_description
1 polymer ?
#
loop_
_entity_poly.entity_id
_entity_poly.type
_entity_poly.pdbx_seq_one_letter_code
_entity_poly.pdbx_strand_id
1 'polypeptide(L)'
;MSEEHREAPASGGAGGEPGRELRRVARVVLLDPQDRILLLHGFEPDDPADDWWFTPGGGVEGAESRAEAALREVAEETGITDVELGPVIWQRECSFPFDGRRWDQDEWYYLARTRQTATSLTGLTRLERRSVAGLRWWTSAELSAARETVYPTRLAELLRTLLVEGPPSAPVVLAREIV
;
A
#
# COMPACT_ATOMS: atom_id res chain seq x y z
N MET A 1 -6.38 -36.87 -59.11
CA MET A 1 -7.42 -36.11 -58.45
C MET A 1 -7.18 -36.25 -56.98
N SER A 2 -6.51 -35.26 -56.45
CA SER A 2 -6.10 -35.23 -55.06
C SER A 2 -6.93 -34.18 -54.37
N GLU A 3 -7.70 -34.58 -53.37
CA GLU A 3 -8.42 -33.68 -52.48
C GLU A 3 -7.48 -33.25 -51.34
N GLU A 4 -7.14 -31.98 -51.33
CA GLU A 4 -6.44 -31.37 -50.25
C GLU A 4 -7.39 -31.12 -49.06
N HIS A 5 -7.15 -31.81 -47.98
CA HIS A 5 -7.72 -31.46 -46.68
C HIS A 5 -7.02 -30.21 -46.13
N ARG A 6 -7.77 -29.12 -46.14
CA ARG A 6 -7.35 -27.87 -45.44
C ARG A 6 -7.69 -28.03 -43.97
N GLU A 7 -6.68 -28.19 -43.15
CA GLU A 7 -6.76 -28.01 -41.71
C GLU A 7 -6.93 -26.53 -41.39
N ALA A 8 -7.96 -26.20 -40.62
CA ALA A 8 -8.16 -24.87 -40.07
C ALA A 8 -7.21 -24.62 -38.90
N PRO A 9 -6.60 -23.44 -38.77
CA PRO A 9 -5.77 -23.13 -37.61
C PRO A 9 -6.61 -22.92 -36.38
N ALA A 10 -6.26 -23.61 -35.29
CA ALA A 10 -6.79 -23.41 -33.98
C ALA A 10 -6.46 -21.98 -33.48
N SER A 11 -7.50 -21.19 -33.32
CA SER A 11 -7.43 -19.91 -32.63
C SER A 11 -7.41 -20.16 -31.12
N GLY A 12 -6.29 -19.93 -30.50
CA GLY A 12 -6.11 -20.03 -29.06
C GLY A 12 -5.01 -19.11 -28.57
N GLY A 13 -5.04 -17.85 -28.96
CA GLY A 13 -4.17 -16.84 -28.42
C GLY A 13 -4.95 -16.01 -27.41
N ALA A 14 -4.91 -16.40 -26.13
CA ALA A 14 -5.18 -15.46 -25.06
C ALA A 14 -4.08 -14.39 -25.11
N GLY A 15 -4.40 -13.25 -25.70
CA GLY A 15 -3.56 -12.06 -25.69
C GLY A 15 -3.44 -11.52 -24.27
N GLY A 16 -2.45 -12.00 -23.54
CA GLY A 16 -1.94 -11.28 -22.39
C GLY A 16 -1.32 -9.99 -22.93
N GLU A 17 -1.81 -8.84 -22.47
CA GLU A 17 -1.12 -7.57 -22.70
C GLU A 17 0.36 -7.72 -22.28
N PRO A 18 1.34 -7.20 -23.07
CA PRO A 18 2.74 -7.26 -22.69
C PRO A 18 2.88 -6.63 -21.29
N GLY A 19 3.46 -7.37 -20.35
CA GLY A 19 3.48 -7.09 -18.94
C GLY A 19 3.85 -5.64 -18.62
N ARG A 20 2.86 -4.87 -18.17
CA ARG A 20 3.05 -3.55 -17.61
C ARG A 20 3.87 -3.72 -16.33
N GLU A 21 5.06 -3.15 -16.31
CA GLU A 21 5.94 -3.24 -15.15
C GLU A 21 5.30 -2.50 -13.97
N LEU A 22 4.98 -3.25 -12.91
CA LEU A 22 4.40 -2.70 -11.69
C LEU A 22 5.49 -2.00 -10.88
N ARG A 23 5.19 -0.80 -10.40
CA ARG A 23 6.07 -0.11 -9.46
C ARG A 23 6.14 -0.90 -8.15
N ARG A 24 7.36 -1.23 -7.73
CA ARG A 24 7.60 -1.93 -6.46
C ARG A 24 7.47 -0.95 -5.30
N VAL A 25 6.59 -1.26 -4.37
CA VAL A 25 6.24 -0.38 -3.24
C VAL A 25 6.34 -1.16 -1.93
N ALA A 26 6.90 -0.52 -0.90
CA ALA A 26 6.85 -1.00 0.47
C ALA A 26 5.85 -0.15 1.27
N ARG A 27 4.93 -0.80 1.97
CA ARG A 27 3.98 -0.20 2.91
C ARG A 27 4.25 -0.69 4.32
N VAL A 28 3.88 0.08 5.32
CA VAL A 28 4.13 -0.27 6.72
C VAL A 28 2.86 -0.19 7.54
N VAL A 29 2.48 -1.32 8.13
CA VAL A 29 1.49 -1.39 9.20
C VAL A 29 2.23 -1.10 10.50
N LEU A 30 2.31 0.18 10.84
CA LEU A 30 3.07 0.68 12.00
C LEU A 30 2.15 0.77 13.21
N LEU A 31 2.44 -0.05 14.21
CA LEU A 31 1.67 -0.13 15.46
C LEU A 31 2.45 0.50 16.62
N ASP A 32 1.74 1.24 17.46
CA ASP A 32 2.25 1.76 18.72
C ASP A 32 2.03 0.76 19.88
N PRO A 33 2.49 1.08 21.11
CA PRO A 33 2.34 0.17 22.26
C PRO A 33 0.87 -0.11 22.64
N GLN A 34 -0.08 0.69 22.19
CA GLN A 34 -1.52 0.51 22.42
C GLN A 34 -2.22 -0.16 21.22
N ASP A 35 -1.47 -0.76 20.28
CA ASP A 35 -2.01 -1.39 19.07
C ASP A 35 -2.79 -0.44 18.15
N ARG A 36 -2.48 0.87 18.21
CA ARG A 36 -2.99 1.83 17.23
C ARG A 36 -2.12 1.81 15.98
N ILE A 37 -2.76 1.91 14.83
CA ILE A 37 -2.08 2.03 13.54
C ILE A 37 -1.91 3.49 13.13
N LEU A 38 -0.75 3.85 12.58
CA LEU A 38 -0.51 5.17 12.01
C LEU A 38 -0.93 5.22 10.55
N LEU A 39 -1.79 6.17 10.20
CA LEU A 39 -2.19 6.44 8.84
C LEU A 39 -1.90 7.89 8.44
N LEU A 40 -1.60 8.09 7.16
CA LEU A 40 -1.54 9.40 6.53
C LEU A 40 -2.90 9.76 5.94
N HIS A 41 -3.27 11.03 6.05
CA HIS A 41 -4.42 11.61 5.37
C HIS A 41 -3.98 12.23 4.06
N GLY A 42 -4.32 11.59 2.95
CA GLY A 42 -4.02 12.05 1.61
C GLY A 42 -5.24 12.65 0.90
N PHE A 43 -4.98 13.45 -0.11
CA PHE A 43 -6.02 14.01 -0.97
C PHE A 43 -5.47 14.25 -2.38
N GLU A 44 -6.38 14.28 -3.37
CA GLU A 44 -6.01 14.64 -4.74
C GLU A 44 -5.59 16.12 -4.79
N PRO A 45 -4.39 16.46 -5.30
CA PRO A 45 -3.90 17.85 -5.29
C PRO A 45 -4.85 18.86 -5.96
N ASP A 46 -5.57 18.44 -6.99
CA ASP A 46 -6.48 19.29 -7.75
C ASP A 46 -7.94 19.22 -7.26
N ASP A 47 -8.27 18.28 -6.39
CA ASP A 47 -9.57 18.12 -5.75
C ASP A 47 -9.43 17.68 -4.29
N PRO A 48 -9.19 18.60 -3.34
CA PRO A 48 -9.00 18.26 -1.92
C PRO A 48 -10.21 17.62 -1.23
N ALA A 49 -11.38 17.55 -1.88
CA ALA A 49 -12.54 16.83 -1.37
C ALA A 49 -12.47 15.31 -1.68
N ASP A 50 -11.63 14.92 -2.63
CA ASP A 50 -11.27 13.52 -2.89
C ASP A 50 -10.10 13.15 -1.98
N ASP A 51 -10.42 12.63 -0.79
CA ASP A 51 -9.47 12.34 0.27
C ASP A 51 -9.59 10.91 0.79
N TRP A 52 -8.49 10.42 1.36
CA TRP A 52 -8.41 9.05 1.89
C TRP A 52 -7.32 8.92 2.95
N TRP A 53 -7.39 7.83 3.72
CA TRP A 53 -6.37 7.42 4.67
C TRP A 53 -5.60 6.22 4.15
N PHE A 54 -4.30 6.17 4.36
CA PHE A 54 -3.45 5.09 3.89
C PHE A 54 -2.23 4.88 4.80
N THR A 55 -1.62 3.69 4.69
CA THR A 55 -0.42 3.34 5.44
C THR A 55 0.82 4.08 4.92
N PRO A 56 1.78 4.41 5.78
CA PRO A 56 3.08 4.92 5.35
C PRO A 56 3.75 3.97 4.35
N GLY A 57 4.52 4.52 3.44
CA GLY A 57 5.29 3.75 2.48
C GLY A 57 5.40 4.43 1.13
N GLY A 58 6.21 3.85 0.27
CA GLY A 58 6.46 4.38 -1.07
C GLY A 58 7.28 3.44 -1.94
N GLY A 59 7.68 3.94 -3.11
CA GLY A 59 8.44 3.17 -4.10
C GLY A 59 9.86 2.86 -3.66
N VAL A 60 10.30 1.68 -4.05
CA VAL A 60 11.72 1.28 -3.93
C VAL A 60 12.57 2.16 -4.84
N GLU A 61 13.65 2.71 -4.31
CA GLU A 61 14.58 3.59 -5.03
C GLU A 61 15.93 2.91 -5.25
N GLY A 62 16.47 3.06 -6.46
CA GLY A 62 17.79 2.54 -6.80
C GLY A 62 17.96 1.06 -6.45
N ALA A 63 19.02 0.75 -5.70
CA ALA A 63 19.39 -0.61 -5.30
C ALA A 63 18.89 -0.99 -3.89
N GLU A 64 18.06 -0.16 -3.24
CA GLU A 64 17.55 -0.49 -1.92
C GLU A 64 16.60 -1.70 -1.97
N SER A 65 16.55 -2.46 -0.88
CA SER A 65 15.55 -3.50 -0.66
C SER A 65 14.19 -2.88 -0.31
N ARG A 66 13.11 -3.67 -0.39
CA ARG A 66 11.80 -3.20 0.09
C ARG A 66 11.80 -2.90 1.59
N ALA A 67 12.58 -3.64 2.39
CA ALA A 67 12.72 -3.37 3.82
C ALA A 67 13.40 -2.02 4.09
N GLU A 68 14.45 -1.70 3.33
CA GLU A 68 15.12 -0.41 3.41
C GLU A 68 14.19 0.73 2.96
N ALA A 69 13.44 0.53 1.88
CA ALA A 69 12.42 1.49 1.44
C ALA A 69 11.35 1.72 2.50
N ALA A 70 10.87 0.66 3.16
CA ALA A 70 9.88 0.76 4.23
C ALA A 70 10.38 1.65 5.38
N LEU A 71 11.59 1.44 5.86
CA LEU A 71 12.18 2.24 6.94
C LEU A 71 12.43 3.69 6.53
N ARG A 72 12.94 3.91 5.33
CA ARG A 72 13.18 5.25 4.78
C ARG A 72 11.89 6.04 4.67
N GLU A 73 10.84 5.44 4.09
CA GLU A 73 9.55 6.10 3.91
C GLU A 73 8.87 6.43 5.23
N VAL A 74 8.91 5.54 6.23
CA VAL A 74 8.37 5.85 7.56
C VAL A 74 9.09 7.05 8.16
N ALA A 75 10.41 7.12 8.07
CA ALA A 75 11.19 8.25 8.60
C ALA A 75 10.84 9.56 7.85
N GLU A 76 10.75 9.54 6.53
CA GLU A 76 10.46 10.71 5.69
C GLU A 76 9.03 11.22 5.88
N GLU A 77 8.04 10.31 5.86
CA GLU A 77 6.62 10.66 5.91
C GLU A 77 6.10 10.95 7.32
N THR A 78 6.70 10.36 8.35
CA THR A 78 6.16 10.43 9.72
C THR A 78 7.11 11.02 10.75
N GLY A 79 8.39 11.11 10.44
CA GLY A 79 9.44 11.51 11.39
C GLY A 79 9.80 10.44 12.43
N ILE A 80 9.20 9.25 12.33
CA ILE A 80 9.48 8.14 13.25
C ILE A 80 10.71 7.37 12.76
N THR A 81 11.71 7.25 13.63
CA THR A 81 12.97 6.53 13.36
C THR A 81 13.20 5.33 14.28
N ASP A 82 12.51 5.27 15.41
CA ASP A 82 12.52 4.11 16.32
C ASP A 82 11.52 3.07 15.84
N VAL A 83 11.90 2.28 14.84
CA VAL A 83 11.04 1.29 14.18
C VAL A 83 11.66 -0.09 14.27
N GLU A 84 10.94 -1.02 14.86
CA GLU A 84 11.22 -2.44 14.79
C GLU A 84 10.45 -3.04 13.60
N LEU A 85 11.14 -3.31 12.50
CA LEU A 85 10.55 -3.86 11.29
C LEU A 85 10.39 -5.38 11.42
N GLY A 86 9.16 -5.85 11.25
CA GLY A 86 8.79 -7.26 11.28
C GLY A 86 8.64 -7.85 9.88
N PRO A 87 7.88 -8.95 9.76
CA PRO A 87 7.70 -9.66 8.50
C PRO A 87 6.78 -8.92 7.53
N VAL A 88 6.84 -9.31 6.26
CA VAL A 88 5.80 -9.00 5.26
C VAL A 88 4.55 -9.79 5.62
N ILE A 89 3.45 -9.11 5.82
CA ILE A 89 2.18 -9.73 6.23
C ILE A 89 1.14 -9.78 5.10
N TRP A 90 1.16 -8.79 4.21
CA TRP A 90 0.23 -8.72 3.06
C TRP A 90 0.96 -8.32 1.79
N GLN A 91 0.40 -8.77 0.66
CA GLN A 91 0.80 -8.35 -0.68
C GLN A 91 -0.44 -7.94 -1.46
N ARG A 92 -0.36 -6.85 -2.23
CA ARG A 92 -1.47 -6.35 -3.04
C ARG A 92 -0.97 -5.76 -4.35
N GLU A 93 -1.67 -6.06 -5.43
CA GLU A 93 -1.58 -5.27 -6.66
C GLU A 93 -2.70 -4.22 -6.67
N CYS A 94 -2.38 -3.00 -7.04
CA CYS A 94 -3.38 -1.94 -7.18
C CYS A 94 -3.09 -1.03 -8.36
N SER A 95 -4.15 -0.40 -8.85
CA SER A 95 -4.11 0.60 -9.91
C SER A 95 -5.07 1.73 -9.59
N PHE A 96 -4.57 2.95 -9.56
CA PHE A 96 -5.36 4.13 -9.20
C PHE A 96 -4.88 5.39 -9.93
N PRO A 97 -5.79 6.35 -10.20
CA PRO A 97 -5.39 7.67 -10.68
C PRO A 97 -4.89 8.52 -9.51
N PHE A 98 -3.85 9.29 -9.73
CA PHE A 98 -3.36 10.28 -8.77
C PHE A 98 -2.47 11.30 -9.48
N ASP A 99 -2.68 12.60 -9.19
CA ASP A 99 -1.92 13.71 -9.76
C ASP A 99 -1.81 13.63 -11.30
N GLY A 100 -2.95 13.43 -11.97
CA GLY A 100 -3.07 13.43 -13.42
C GLY A 100 -2.51 12.21 -14.15
N ARG A 101 -2.11 11.16 -13.43
CA ARG A 101 -1.62 9.91 -14.03
C ARG A 101 -2.13 8.67 -13.31
N ARG A 102 -2.05 7.53 -13.99
CA ARG A 102 -2.37 6.23 -13.39
C ARG A 102 -1.11 5.58 -12.82
N TRP A 103 -1.25 5.09 -11.61
CA TRP A 103 -0.22 4.37 -10.89
C TRP A 103 -0.59 2.89 -10.81
N ASP A 104 0.33 2.04 -11.22
CA ASP A 104 0.21 0.58 -11.10
C ASP A 104 1.30 0.09 -10.16
N GLN A 105 0.91 -0.55 -9.07
CA GLN A 105 1.81 -0.88 -7.97
C GLN A 105 1.68 -2.34 -7.56
N ASP A 106 2.84 -2.92 -7.19
CA ASP A 106 2.97 -4.14 -6.43
C ASP A 106 3.42 -3.76 -5.02
N GLU A 107 2.53 -3.85 -4.06
CA GLU A 107 2.71 -3.41 -2.69
C GLU A 107 2.95 -4.57 -1.74
N TRP A 108 4.01 -4.47 -0.93
CA TRP A 108 4.30 -5.36 0.19
C TRP A 108 4.12 -4.61 1.49
N TYR A 109 3.28 -5.15 2.36
CA TYR A 109 2.98 -4.57 3.66
C TYR A 109 3.80 -5.25 4.74
N TYR A 110 4.66 -4.48 5.40
CA TYR A 110 5.45 -4.90 6.55
C TYR A 110 4.69 -4.61 7.84
N LEU A 111 4.67 -5.56 8.77
CA LEU A 111 4.31 -5.26 10.15
C LEU A 111 5.50 -4.58 10.82
N ALA A 112 5.26 -3.51 11.55
CA ALA A 112 6.29 -2.82 12.32
C ALA A 112 5.74 -2.31 13.64
N ARG A 113 6.63 -2.14 14.61
CA ARG A 113 6.34 -1.62 15.94
C ARG A 113 7.21 -0.41 16.23
N THR A 114 6.66 0.54 16.98
CA THR A 114 7.38 1.69 17.48
C THR A 114 6.91 2.08 18.89
N ARG A 115 7.82 2.65 19.67
CA ARG A 115 7.47 3.33 20.92
C ARG A 115 7.38 4.85 20.75
N GLN A 116 7.87 5.36 19.62
CA GLN A 116 7.82 6.77 19.28
C GLN A 116 6.44 7.10 18.71
N THR A 117 5.64 7.89 19.42
CA THR A 117 4.30 8.28 18.95
C THR A 117 4.23 9.71 18.41
N ALA A 118 5.23 10.54 18.71
CA ALA A 118 5.35 11.88 18.15
C ALA A 118 5.74 11.82 16.67
N THR A 119 5.00 12.55 15.83
CA THR A 119 5.16 12.56 14.38
C THR A 119 5.53 13.93 13.85
N SER A 120 6.13 13.98 12.67
CA SER A 120 6.51 15.20 11.97
C SER A 120 6.35 15.02 10.46
N LEU A 121 5.79 16.02 9.78
CA LEU A 121 5.63 16.05 8.32
C LEU A 121 6.78 16.79 7.61
N THR A 122 7.89 17.06 8.28
CA THR A 122 9.00 17.86 7.73
C THR A 122 9.80 17.15 6.64
N GLY A 123 9.77 15.82 6.59
CA GLY A 123 10.49 15.00 5.62
C GLY A 123 9.78 14.75 4.29
N LEU A 124 8.59 15.32 4.09
CA LEU A 124 7.79 15.10 2.89
C LEU A 124 8.45 15.67 1.63
N THR A 125 8.30 14.94 0.50
CA THR A 125 8.62 15.43 -0.82
C THR A 125 7.72 16.60 -1.22
N ARG A 126 8.05 17.28 -2.34
CA ARG A 126 7.23 18.40 -2.85
C ARG A 126 5.80 17.96 -3.19
N LEU A 127 5.63 16.78 -3.80
CA LEU A 127 4.31 16.24 -4.14
C LEU A 127 3.53 15.88 -2.87
N GLU A 128 4.14 15.18 -1.93
CA GLU A 128 3.51 14.80 -0.67
C GLU A 128 3.05 16.02 0.14
N ARG A 129 3.84 17.11 0.18
CA ARG A 129 3.41 18.37 0.81
C ARG A 129 2.14 18.97 0.20
N ARG A 130 1.87 18.67 -1.08
CA ARG A 130 0.67 19.13 -1.78
C ARG A 130 -0.51 18.19 -1.66
N SER A 131 -0.31 16.98 -1.13
CA SER A 131 -1.30 15.90 -1.14
C SER A 131 -1.47 15.19 0.21
N VAL A 132 -0.72 15.59 1.24
CA VAL A 132 -0.85 15.03 2.60
C VAL A 132 -1.29 16.12 3.57
N ALA A 133 -2.45 15.92 4.20
CA ALA A 133 -3.03 16.87 5.16
C ALA A 133 -2.61 16.59 6.60
N GLY A 134 -2.20 15.36 6.94
CA GLY A 134 -1.85 15.01 8.30
C GLY A 134 -1.61 13.53 8.54
N LEU A 135 -1.39 13.23 9.81
CA LEU A 135 -1.17 11.90 10.35
C LEU A 135 -2.11 11.67 11.54
N ARG A 136 -2.56 10.44 11.71
CA ARG A 136 -3.37 10.06 12.86
C ARG A 136 -3.10 8.62 13.26
N TRP A 137 -3.02 8.40 14.56
CA TRP A 137 -3.10 7.08 15.17
C TRP A 137 -4.55 6.64 15.32
N TRP A 138 -4.86 5.45 14.78
CA TRP A 138 -6.21 4.88 14.78
C TRP A 138 -6.25 3.60 15.61
N THR A 139 -7.25 3.47 16.45
CA THR A 139 -7.58 2.15 17.03
C THR A 139 -8.31 1.29 16.01
N SER A 140 -8.29 -0.03 16.19
CA SER A 140 -9.08 -0.95 15.36
C SER A 140 -10.58 -0.65 15.39
N ALA A 141 -11.11 -0.22 16.56
CA ALA A 141 -12.49 0.16 16.73
C ALA A 141 -12.84 1.43 15.93
N GLU A 142 -11.97 2.45 15.97
CA GLU A 142 -12.15 3.68 15.17
C GLU A 142 -12.16 3.39 13.68
N LEU A 143 -11.24 2.55 13.19
CA LEU A 143 -11.22 2.13 11.79
C LEU A 143 -12.48 1.38 11.39
N SER A 144 -12.99 0.50 12.24
CA SER A 144 -14.22 -0.25 11.97
C SER A 144 -15.45 0.64 11.90
N ALA A 145 -15.46 1.76 12.61
CA ALA A 145 -16.53 2.76 12.63
C ALA A 145 -16.33 3.89 11.61
N ALA A 146 -15.17 3.97 10.96
CA ALA A 146 -14.84 5.05 10.03
C ALA A 146 -15.77 5.04 8.81
N ARG A 147 -16.18 6.23 8.40
CA ARG A 147 -16.92 6.48 7.15
C ARG A 147 -16.02 7.00 6.04
N GLU A 148 -14.82 7.43 6.40
CA GLU A 148 -13.79 7.88 5.49
C GLU A 148 -13.26 6.72 4.64
N THR A 149 -12.77 7.05 3.45
CA THR A 149 -12.09 6.09 2.59
C THR A 149 -10.74 5.72 3.22
N VAL A 150 -10.49 4.44 3.37
CA VAL A 150 -9.22 3.89 3.90
C VAL A 150 -8.69 2.82 2.96
N TYR A 151 -7.41 2.87 2.66
CA TYR A 151 -6.73 1.87 1.84
C TYR A 151 -5.67 1.08 2.64
N PRO A 152 -5.57 -0.24 2.43
CA PRO A 152 -6.44 -1.07 1.58
C PRO A 152 -7.88 -1.07 2.10
N THR A 153 -8.87 -1.25 1.25
CA THR A 153 -10.29 -1.10 1.57
C THR A 153 -10.79 -1.96 2.74
N ARG A 154 -10.11 -3.08 3.01
CA ARG A 154 -10.42 -4.00 4.12
C ARG A 154 -9.50 -3.82 5.33
N LEU A 155 -8.83 -2.68 5.45
CA LEU A 155 -7.81 -2.48 6.50
C LEU A 155 -8.36 -2.73 7.92
N ALA A 156 -9.56 -2.27 8.22
CA ALA A 156 -10.17 -2.48 9.54
C ALA A 156 -10.31 -3.97 9.90
N GLU A 157 -10.77 -4.79 8.97
CA GLU A 157 -10.90 -6.24 9.13
C GLU A 157 -9.53 -6.92 9.21
N LEU A 158 -8.61 -6.56 8.33
CA LEU A 158 -7.26 -7.08 8.30
C LEU A 158 -6.51 -6.76 9.59
N LEU A 159 -6.62 -5.53 10.10
CA LEU A 159 -5.99 -5.13 11.36
C LEU A 159 -6.57 -5.90 12.54
N ARG A 160 -7.88 -6.05 12.60
CA ARG A 160 -8.53 -6.83 13.67
C ARG A 160 -8.03 -8.28 13.69
N THR A 161 -7.96 -8.94 12.54
CA THR A 161 -7.42 -10.29 12.40
C THR A 161 -5.95 -10.35 12.85
N LEU A 162 -5.16 -9.39 12.42
CA LEU A 162 -3.74 -9.29 12.79
C LEU A 162 -3.55 -9.16 14.31
N LEU A 163 -4.35 -8.33 14.97
CA LEU A 163 -4.26 -8.11 16.42
C LEU A 163 -4.72 -9.32 17.24
N VAL A 164 -5.68 -10.10 16.75
CA VAL A 164 -6.20 -11.30 17.42
C VAL A 164 -5.32 -12.52 17.19
N GLU A 165 -4.90 -12.76 15.95
CA GLU A 165 -4.22 -13.97 15.52
C GLU A 165 -2.69 -13.82 15.43
N GLY A 166 -2.18 -12.60 15.45
CA GLY A 166 -0.78 -12.29 15.17
C GLY A 166 -0.43 -12.34 13.68
N PRO A 167 0.84 -12.11 13.34
CA PRO A 167 1.28 -12.12 11.95
C PRO A 167 1.11 -13.51 11.32
N PRO A 168 0.67 -13.56 10.04
CA PRO A 168 0.55 -14.84 9.32
C PRO A 168 1.93 -15.46 9.10
N SER A 169 1.97 -16.79 8.95
CA SER A 169 3.20 -17.55 8.69
C SER A 169 3.81 -17.27 7.31
N ALA A 170 2.98 -16.81 6.37
CA ALA A 170 3.37 -16.33 5.05
C ALA A 170 2.50 -15.14 4.67
N PRO A 171 2.97 -14.23 3.78
CA PRO A 171 2.19 -13.09 3.33
C PRO A 171 0.84 -13.51 2.74
N VAL A 172 -0.23 -12.82 3.15
CA VAL A 172 -1.56 -13.01 2.58
C VAL A 172 -1.69 -12.15 1.34
N VAL A 173 -2.05 -12.75 0.21
CA VAL A 173 -2.32 -12.02 -1.03
C VAL A 173 -3.73 -11.45 -0.96
N LEU A 174 -3.82 -10.12 -0.97
CA LEU A 174 -5.08 -9.40 -0.96
C LEU A 174 -5.68 -9.33 -2.36
N ALA A 175 -6.99 -9.11 -2.45
CA ALA A 175 -7.65 -8.87 -3.73
C ALA A 175 -7.03 -7.64 -4.43
N ARG A 176 -6.88 -7.74 -5.76
CA ARG A 176 -6.43 -6.61 -6.57
C ARG A 176 -7.45 -5.47 -6.50
N GLU A 177 -6.97 -4.27 -6.25
CA GLU A 177 -7.81 -3.06 -6.21
C GLU A 177 -7.53 -2.19 -7.44
N ILE A 178 -8.60 -1.89 -8.17
CA ILE A 178 -8.59 -0.96 -9.31
C ILE A 178 -9.63 0.12 -9.00
N VAL A 179 -9.17 1.35 -8.89
CA VAL A 179 -10.01 2.53 -8.60
C VAL A 179 -10.13 3.41 -9.84
#